data_460bfca59dbae09cca8defa486e90842
#
_entry.id   460bfca59dbae09cca8defa486e90842
#
_cell.length_a   1.000
_cell.length_b   1.000
_cell.length_c   1.000
_cell.angle_alpha   90.00
_cell.angle_beta   90.00
_cell.angle_gamma   90.00
#
_symmetry.space_group_name_H-M   'P 1'
#
loop_
_entity.id
_entity.type
_entity.pdbx_description
1 polymer ?
#
loop_
_entity_poly.entity_id
_entity_poly.type
_entity_poly.pdbx_seq_one_letter_code
_entity_poly.pdbx_strand_id
1 'polypeptide(L)'
;VSLADERLPMTERVPLQTSSSRLSAVWLGARSAHEGDQDVARAVRNVFPRQPAAARINREHHLLITDVFAQRGITQILDLGCGYPANGQHGAAGPLLSQNTHEVVQRRWHAASVTYVDNDPDVVNARRTEVAATAGQTRARTLLADITDTVDLLDQLTRDAAVTRDRPVAVLAHDVFPWISDDDAVRRCVDSLREWLPPGSALSVTHATADMTPTWIQRLTGVYAEAGLSFHPRGRGFTTDLFGDWEDLYGGPVRVIPTARHQPGHHESKAPDFHSAGYAGVAIKPSA
;
A
#
# COMPACT_ATOMS: atom_id res chain seq x y z
N VAL A 1 9.69 55.17 28.41
CA VAL A 1 10.47 54.07 27.86
C VAL A 1 9.45 53.17 27.17
N SER A 2 9.40 53.27 25.84
CA SER A 2 8.52 52.49 24.97
C SER A 2 9.11 51.10 24.78
N LEU A 3 8.38 50.07 25.18
CA LEU A 3 8.69 48.68 24.78
C LEU A 3 8.23 48.50 23.34
N ALA A 4 9.20 48.46 22.45
CA ALA A 4 8.97 48.08 21.06
C ALA A 4 8.55 46.59 21.00
N ASP A 5 7.39 46.37 20.42
CA ASP A 5 6.79 45.07 20.12
C ASP A 5 7.64 44.42 19.01
N GLU A 6 8.63 43.63 19.39
CA GLU A 6 9.40 42.80 18.46
C GLU A 6 8.49 41.64 17.98
N ARG A 7 7.74 41.87 16.93
CA ARG A 7 7.10 40.80 16.17
C ARG A 7 8.17 39.97 15.54
N LEU A 8 8.36 38.75 16.05
CA LEU A 8 9.16 37.72 15.38
C LEU A 8 8.67 37.56 13.93
N PRO A 9 9.59 37.50 12.95
CA PRO A 9 9.18 37.31 11.57
C PRO A 9 8.39 36.00 11.46
N MET A 10 7.19 36.08 10.85
CA MET A 10 6.45 34.92 10.43
C MET A 10 7.36 34.14 9.46
N THR A 11 7.91 33.05 9.92
CA THR A 11 8.57 32.10 9.03
C THR A 11 7.53 31.75 7.97
N GLU A 12 7.80 32.11 6.71
CA GLU A 12 7.02 31.62 5.56
C GLU A 12 6.95 30.11 5.70
N ARG A 13 5.77 29.59 6.01
CA ARG A 13 5.54 28.15 6.00
C ARG A 13 5.67 27.74 4.55
N VAL A 14 6.76 27.06 4.23
CA VAL A 14 6.89 26.36 2.95
C VAL A 14 5.64 25.49 2.82
N PRO A 15 4.84 25.66 1.76
CA PRO A 15 3.65 24.83 1.59
C PRO A 15 4.05 23.35 1.64
N LEU A 16 3.43 22.59 2.51
CA LEU A 16 3.72 21.17 2.62
C LEU A 16 3.35 20.50 1.28
N GLN A 17 4.32 19.86 0.63
CA GLN A 17 4.11 19.18 -0.62
C GLN A 17 3.04 18.08 -0.46
N THR A 18 2.14 17.94 -1.41
CA THR A 18 1.14 16.86 -1.43
C THR A 18 1.82 15.49 -1.41
N SER A 19 1.25 14.54 -0.66
CA SER A 19 1.75 13.18 -0.54
C SER A 19 0.70 12.17 -1.02
N SER A 20 1.13 11.15 -1.76
CA SER A 20 0.27 10.04 -2.20
C SER A 20 -0.38 9.32 -1.02
N SER A 21 0.37 9.13 0.06
CA SER A 21 -0.11 8.49 1.29
C SER A 21 -1.21 9.33 1.97
N ARG A 22 -1.06 10.67 2.03
CA ARG A 22 -2.11 11.54 2.58
C ARG A 22 -3.35 11.57 1.70
N LEU A 23 -3.19 11.59 0.37
CA LEU A 23 -4.33 11.48 -0.55
C LEU A 23 -5.07 10.15 -0.37
N SER A 24 -4.36 9.03 -0.25
CA SER A 24 -4.97 7.74 0.06
C SER A 24 -5.78 7.78 1.35
N ALA A 25 -5.26 8.41 2.40
CA ALA A 25 -5.98 8.61 3.65
C ALA A 25 -7.27 9.45 3.46
N VAL A 26 -7.22 10.52 2.63
CA VAL A 26 -8.42 11.32 2.26
C VAL A 26 -9.47 10.47 1.56
N TRP A 27 -9.07 9.63 0.61
CA TRP A 27 -10.00 8.74 -0.10
C TRP A 27 -10.69 7.76 0.83
N LEU A 28 -10.01 7.36 1.90
CA LEU A 28 -10.53 6.46 2.94
C LEU A 28 -11.28 7.19 4.05
N GLY A 29 -11.40 8.52 3.98
CA GLY A 29 -12.22 9.32 4.89
C GLY A 29 -11.47 9.98 6.07
N ALA A 30 -10.13 10.04 6.02
CA ALA A 30 -9.36 10.75 7.04
C ALA A 30 -9.67 12.24 7.06
N ARG A 31 -9.74 12.82 8.29
CA ARG A 31 -10.06 14.24 8.50
C ARG A 31 -8.84 15.16 8.53
N SER A 32 -7.64 14.60 8.71
CA SER A 32 -6.40 15.34 8.99
C SER A 32 -5.61 15.74 7.76
N ALA A 33 -6.24 15.82 6.59
CA ALA A 33 -5.53 16.23 5.39
C ALA A 33 -5.25 17.74 5.39
N HIS A 34 -4.06 18.13 4.95
CA HIS A 34 -3.71 19.52 4.72
C HIS A 34 -4.59 20.13 3.61
N GLU A 35 -4.73 21.45 3.58
CA GLU A 35 -5.58 22.14 2.60
C GLU A 35 -5.18 21.81 1.17
N GLY A 36 -3.88 21.80 0.85
CA GLY A 36 -3.37 21.41 -0.46
C GLY A 36 -3.78 19.99 -0.87
N ASP A 37 -3.78 19.03 0.06
CA ASP A 37 -4.25 17.65 -0.22
C ASP A 37 -5.76 17.63 -0.52
N GLN A 38 -6.54 18.48 0.14
CA GLN A 38 -7.99 18.62 -0.13
C GLN A 38 -8.26 19.19 -1.52
N ASP A 39 -7.45 20.16 -1.96
CA ASP A 39 -7.58 20.76 -3.30
C ASP A 39 -7.25 19.75 -4.39
N VAL A 40 -6.15 19.02 -4.24
CA VAL A 40 -5.80 17.92 -5.15
C VAL A 40 -6.87 16.83 -5.13
N ALA A 41 -7.36 16.44 -3.96
CA ALA A 41 -8.43 15.48 -3.84
C ALA A 41 -9.72 15.92 -4.56
N ARG A 42 -10.04 17.19 -4.52
CA ARG A 42 -11.17 17.78 -5.24
C ARG A 42 -10.95 17.76 -6.75
N ALA A 43 -9.76 18.17 -7.22
CA ALA A 43 -9.38 18.12 -8.64
C ALA A 43 -9.45 16.69 -9.18
N VAL A 44 -8.92 15.72 -8.44
CA VAL A 44 -9.00 14.29 -8.77
C VAL A 44 -10.46 13.83 -8.89
N ARG A 45 -11.34 14.17 -7.94
CA ARG A 45 -12.76 13.78 -8.03
C ARG A 45 -13.47 14.36 -9.26
N ASN A 46 -13.07 15.53 -9.71
CA ASN A 46 -13.64 16.14 -10.90
C ASN A 46 -13.29 15.36 -12.18
N VAL A 47 -12.09 14.79 -12.28
CA VAL A 47 -11.64 14.02 -13.44
C VAL A 47 -11.89 12.52 -13.31
N PHE A 48 -11.88 11.99 -12.07
CA PHE A 48 -12.13 10.59 -11.76
C PHE A 48 -13.01 10.46 -10.50
N PRO A 49 -14.34 10.65 -10.62
CA PRO A 49 -15.27 10.65 -9.47
C PRO A 49 -15.28 9.34 -8.66
N ARG A 50 -14.74 8.26 -9.25
CA ARG A 50 -14.68 6.92 -8.62
C ARG A 50 -13.44 6.68 -7.77
N GLN A 51 -12.51 7.63 -7.68
CA GLN A 51 -11.27 7.48 -6.90
C GLN A 51 -11.53 7.01 -5.44
N PRO A 52 -12.50 7.55 -4.70
CA PRO A 52 -12.77 7.05 -3.35
C PRO A 52 -13.27 5.58 -3.33
N ALA A 53 -14.00 5.16 -4.36
CA ALA A 53 -14.44 3.78 -4.46
C ALA A 53 -13.26 2.84 -4.82
N ALA A 54 -12.38 3.26 -5.73
CA ALA A 54 -11.17 2.52 -6.07
C ALA A 54 -10.26 2.33 -4.84
N ALA A 55 -10.04 3.38 -4.06
CA ALA A 55 -9.26 3.31 -2.83
C ALA A 55 -9.87 2.34 -1.80
N ARG A 56 -11.21 2.33 -1.64
CA ARG A 56 -11.89 1.38 -0.76
C ARG A 56 -11.74 -0.05 -1.24
N ILE A 57 -11.94 -0.31 -2.54
CA ILE A 57 -11.77 -1.64 -3.14
C ILE A 57 -10.35 -2.15 -2.90
N ASN A 58 -9.34 -1.30 -3.10
CA ASN A 58 -7.96 -1.64 -2.83
C ASN A 58 -7.73 -1.98 -1.35
N ARG A 59 -8.29 -1.18 -0.44
CA ARG A 59 -8.19 -1.42 1.00
C ARG A 59 -8.91 -2.70 1.43
N GLU A 60 -10.11 -2.98 0.90
CA GLU A 60 -10.84 -4.22 1.15
C GLU A 60 -10.03 -5.43 0.68
N HIS A 61 -9.47 -5.36 -0.53
CA HIS A 61 -8.57 -6.40 -1.05
C HIS A 61 -7.37 -6.62 -0.12
N HIS A 62 -6.71 -5.55 0.32
CA HIS A 62 -5.56 -5.61 1.22
C HIS A 62 -5.88 -6.39 2.50
N LEU A 63 -6.99 -6.08 3.16
CA LEU A 63 -7.39 -6.72 4.40
C LEU A 63 -7.84 -8.18 4.18
N LEU A 64 -8.56 -8.42 3.08
CA LEU A 64 -9.01 -9.75 2.70
C LEU A 64 -7.82 -10.68 2.44
N ILE A 65 -6.85 -10.25 1.62
CA ILE A 65 -5.70 -11.09 1.29
C ILE A 65 -4.80 -11.31 2.50
N THR A 66 -4.71 -10.32 3.40
CA THR A 66 -4.00 -10.48 4.69
C THR A 66 -4.63 -11.61 5.52
N ASP A 67 -5.96 -11.67 5.60
CA ASP A 67 -6.65 -12.75 6.31
C ASP A 67 -6.47 -14.11 5.61
N VAL A 68 -6.49 -14.15 4.29
CA VAL A 68 -6.21 -15.36 3.50
C VAL A 68 -4.80 -15.89 3.78
N PHE A 69 -3.79 -15.03 3.85
CA PHE A 69 -2.44 -15.44 4.21
C PHE A 69 -2.35 -15.96 5.65
N ALA A 70 -3.05 -15.29 6.59
CA ALA A 70 -3.16 -15.77 7.95
C ALA A 70 -3.85 -17.15 8.03
N GLN A 71 -4.89 -17.40 7.23
CA GLN A 71 -5.56 -18.71 7.14
C GLN A 71 -4.61 -19.80 6.64
N ARG A 72 -3.66 -19.46 5.77
CA ARG A 72 -2.62 -20.38 5.25
C ARG A 72 -1.45 -20.58 6.21
N GLY A 73 -1.48 -19.97 7.40
CA GLY A 73 -0.42 -20.11 8.40
C GLY A 73 0.79 -19.21 8.13
N ILE A 74 0.72 -18.25 7.22
CA ILE A 74 1.80 -17.28 7.03
C ILE A 74 1.68 -16.22 8.14
N THR A 75 2.68 -16.20 9.01
CA THR A 75 2.68 -15.39 10.24
C THR A 75 3.67 -14.23 10.22
N GLN A 76 4.35 -14.02 9.09
CA GLN A 76 5.21 -12.87 8.85
C GLN A 76 4.65 -12.09 7.67
N ILE A 77 4.31 -10.83 7.88
CA ILE A 77 3.80 -9.94 6.84
C ILE A 77 4.77 -8.79 6.64
N LEU A 78 5.11 -8.51 5.40
CA LEU A 78 5.86 -7.33 4.96
C LEU A 78 4.92 -6.44 4.13
N ASP A 79 4.58 -5.27 4.66
CA ASP A 79 3.63 -4.33 4.08
C ASP A 79 4.39 -3.14 3.48
N LEU A 80 4.57 -3.15 2.16
CA LEU A 80 5.34 -2.18 1.39
C LEU A 80 4.47 -1.00 0.94
N GLY A 81 4.93 0.22 1.20
CA GLY A 81 4.12 1.42 0.97
C GLY A 81 2.87 1.41 1.84
N CYS A 82 3.06 1.14 3.13
CA CYS A 82 1.98 0.83 4.07
C CYS A 82 0.99 1.99 4.30
N GLY A 83 1.36 3.22 3.96
CA GLY A 83 0.53 4.41 4.15
C GLY A 83 0.17 4.68 5.62
N TYR A 84 -0.70 5.66 5.85
CA TYR A 84 -1.15 6.03 7.20
C TYR A 84 -1.95 4.92 7.88
N PRO A 85 -1.87 4.82 9.24
CA PRO A 85 -2.66 3.85 9.99
C PRO A 85 -4.16 4.11 9.87
N ALA A 86 -4.93 3.05 9.98
CA ALA A 86 -6.39 3.11 10.00
C ALA A 86 -6.89 3.43 11.42
N ASN A 87 -6.83 4.68 11.83
CA ASN A 87 -7.12 5.09 13.22
C ASN A 87 -8.62 5.14 13.59
N GLY A 88 -9.42 4.23 13.09
CA GLY A 88 -10.87 4.24 13.36
C GLY A 88 -11.62 5.45 12.75
N GLN A 89 -10.91 6.30 12.02
CA GLN A 89 -11.44 7.56 11.47
C GLN A 89 -12.17 7.41 10.14
N HIS A 90 -12.28 6.20 9.62
CA HIS A 90 -12.96 5.91 8.34
C HIS A 90 -14.49 5.91 8.51
N GLY A 91 -15.02 6.95 9.08
CA GLY A 91 -16.41 7.24 9.43
C GLY A 91 -17.51 6.42 8.72
N ALA A 92 -17.69 6.55 7.43
CA ALA A 92 -18.74 5.85 6.68
C ALA A 92 -18.28 4.53 6.04
N ALA A 93 -16.99 4.16 6.16
CA ALA A 93 -16.40 3.03 5.44
C ALA A 93 -16.62 1.67 6.13
N GLY A 94 -17.16 1.66 7.35
CA GLY A 94 -17.46 0.45 8.11
C GLY A 94 -16.27 -0.12 8.90
N PRO A 95 -16.54 -1.04 9.85
CA PRO A 95 -15.55 -1.54 10.81
C PRO A 95 -14.41 -2.33 10.16
N LEU A 96 -14.61 -2.95 9.01
CA LEU A 96 -13.57 -3.70 8.31
C LEU A 96 -12.42 -2.78 7.84
N LEU A 97 -12.76 -1.65 7.21
CA LEU A 97 -11.74 -0.75 6.64
C LEU A 97 -10.94 0.03 7.69
N SER A 98 -11.39 0.05 8.94
CA SER A 98 -10.70 0.69 10.07
C SER A 98 -9.64 -0.18 10.74
N GLN A 99 -9.38 -1.38 10.24
CA GLN A 99 -8.37 -2.30 10.79
C GLN A 99 -7.01 -2.10 10.13
N ASN A 100 -5.95 -2.27 10.91
CA ASN A 100 -4.57 -2.33 10.42
C ASN A 100 -4.17 -3.77 10.06
N THR A 101 -3.15 -3.95 9.25
CA THR A 101 -2.65 -5.25 8.80
C THR A 101 -2.34 -6.18 9.96
N HIS A 102 -1.70 -5.67 11.02
CA HIS A 102 -1.37 -6.48 12.20
C HIS A 102 -2.61 -6.91 12.99
N GLU A 103 -3.64 -6.09 13.07
CA GLU A 103 -4.89 -6.45 13.73
C GLU A 103 -5.61 -7.60 13.03
N VAL A 104 -5.52 -7.65 11.69
CA VAL A 104 -6.09 -8.73 10.88
C VAL A 104 -5.35 -10.05 11.13
N VAL A 105 -4.02 -10.07 10.97
CA VAL A 105 -3.26 -11.32 11.09
C VAL A 105 -3.21 -11.82 12.53
N GLN A 106 -3.12 -10.92 13.51
CA GLN A 106 -2.99 -11.28 14.94
C GLN A 106 -4.28 -11.77 15.58
N ARG A 107 -5.43 -11.51 14.97
CA ARG A 107 -6.68 -12.17 15.39
C ARG A 107 -6.60 -13.70 15.31
N ARG A 108 -5.86 -14.20 14.33
CA ARG A 108 -5.68 -15.65 14.10
C ARG A 108 -4.39 -16.17 14.75
N TRP A 109 -3.33 -15.40 14.66
CA TRP A 109 -2.00 -15.76 15.14
C TRP A 109 -1.43 -14.66 16.00
N HIS A 110 -1.65 -14.72 17.30
CA HIS A 110 -1.20 -13.73 18.27
C HIS A 110 0.30 -13.38 18.14
N ALA A 111 1.10 -14.36 17.77
CA ALA A 111 2.55 -14.22 17.59
C ALA A 111 2.95 -13.75 16.17
N ALA A 112 2.00 -13.46 15.29
CA ALA A 112 2.31 -12.97 13.96
C ALA A 112 3.00 -11.62 14.01
N SER A 113 3.99 -11.42 13.13
CA SER A 113 4.73 -10.17 12.99
C SER A 113 4.34 -9.44 11.73
N VAL A 114 4.28 -8.11 11.81
CA VAL A 114 4.07 -7.24 10.65
C VAL A 114 5.16 -6.19 10.61
N THR A 115 5.85 -6.09 9.48
CA THR A 115 6.80 -5.01 9.20
C THR A 115 6.18 -4.07 8.19
N TYR A 116 5.89 -2.86 8.64
CA TYR A 116 5.39 -1.76 7.82
C TYR A 116 6.58 -1.00 7.23
N VAL A 117 6.61 -0.82 5.92
CA VAL A 117 7.67 -0.09 5.22
C VAL A 117 7.05 1.07 4.46
N ASP A 118 7.62 2.25 4.62
CA ASP A 118 7.27 3.43 3.84
C ASP A 118 8.49 4.34 3.72
N ASN A 119 8.58 5.14 2.65
CA ASN A 119 9.63 6.12 2.48
C ASN A 119 9.26 7.53 2.96
N ASP A 120 8.00 7.72 3.37
CA ASP A 120 7.52 8.97 3.97
C ASP A 120 7.74 8.93 5.50
N PRO A 121 8.62 9.79 6.05
CA PRO A 121 8.89 9.81 7.49
C PRO A 121 7.65 10.15 8.34
N ASP A 122 6.70 10.91 7.81
CA ASP A 122 5.47 11.26 8.53
C ASP A 122 4.56 10.03 8.65
N VAL A 123 4.47 9.22 7.60
CA VAL A 123 3.77 7.93 7.62
C VAL A 123 4.39 7.00 8.65
N VAL A 124 5.72 6.86 8.61
CA VAL A 124 6.45 5.99 9.55
C VAL A 124 6.27 6.43 10.99
N ASN A 125 6.30 7.75 11.26
CA ASN A 125 6.08 8.30 12.60
C ASN A 125 4.62 8.07 13.08
N ALA A 126 3.64 8.25 12.20
CA ALA A 126 2.24 7.96 12.50
C ALA A 126 2.04 6.47 12.84
N ARG A 127 2.66 5.57 12.05
CA ARG A 127 2.64 4.13 12.29
C ARG A 127 3.34 3.74 13.59
N ARG A 128 4.50 4.34 13.91
CA ARG A 128 5.18 4.11 15.19
C ARG A 128 4.32 4.50 16.38
N THR A 129 3.64 5.63 16.29
CA THR A 129 2.72 6.09 17.34
C THR A 129 1.56 5.12 17.53
N GLU A 130 0.98 4.64 16.44
CA GLU A 130 -0.13 3.67 16.48
C GLU A 130 0.32 2.33 17.07
N VAL A 131 1.45 1.78 16.60
CA VAL A 131 2.02 0.53 17.12
C VAL A 131 2.38 0.66 18.60
N ALA A 132 2.95 1.79 19.03
CA ALA A 132 3.28 2.04 20.44
C ALA A 132 2.04 2.12 21.34
N ALA A 133 0.91 2.63 20.80
CA ALA A 133 -0.35 2.69 21.56
C ALA A 133 -0.92 1.30 21.89
N THR A 134 -0.52 0.26 21.16
CA THR A 134 -0.92 -1.13 21.44
C THR A 134 -0.07 -1.81 22.51
N ALA A 135 0.89 -1.10 23.12
CA ALA A 135 1.66 -1.38 24.33
C ALA A 135 1.99 -2.88 24.56
N GLY A 136 2.88 -3.42 23.72
CA GLY A 136 3.37 -4.80 23.90
C GLY A 136 2.39 -5.91 23.51
N GLN A 137 1.20 -5.56 23.04
CA GLN A 137 0.21 -6.52 22.55
C GLN A 137 0.45 -6.90 21.09
N THR A 138 1.26 -6.14 20.36
CA THR A 138 1.55 -6.40 18.95
C THR A 138 3.03 -6.67 18.70
N ARG A 139 3.33 -7.49 17.69
CA ARG A 139 4.66 -7.67 17.11
C ARG A 139 4.79 -6.88 15.80
N ALA A 140 4.09 -5.78 15.68
CA ALA A 140 4.24 -4.86 14.56
C ALA A 140 5.45 -3.94 14.75
N ARG A 141 6.10 -3.59 13.67
CA ARG A 141 7.21 -2.62 13.62
C ARG A 141 7.14 -1.79 12.35
N THR A 142 7.86 -0.69 12.33
CA THR A 142 7.91 0.23 11.20
C THR A 142 9.34 0.46 10.76
N LEU A 143 9.54 0.54 9.45
CA LEU A 143 10.81 0.77 8.80
C LEU A 143 10.69 1.96 7.86
N LEU A 144 11.60 2.93 7.99
CA LEU A 144 11.75 4.01 7.01
C LEU A 144 12.73 3.52 5.93
N ALA A 145 12.22 3.19 4.76
CA ALA A 145 13.04 2.72 3.65
C ALA A 145 12.38 3.01 2.30
N ASP A 146 13.20 3.28 1.30
CA ASP A 146 12.78 3.36 -0.08
C ASP A 146 12.85 1.95 -0.70
N ILE A 147 11.71 1.45 -1.17
CA ILE A 147 11.65 0.11 -1.78
C ILE A 147 12.41 0.02 -3.12
N THR A 148 12.77 1.14 -3.73
CA THR A 148 13.61 1.18 -4.93
C THR A 148 15.09 0.96 -4.62
N ASP A 149 15.53 1.26 -3.39
CA ASP A 149 16.82 0.84 -2.85
C ASP A 149 16.69 -0.53 -2.19
N THR A 150 16.55 -1.54 -3.04
CA THR A 150 16.25 -2.90 -2.59
C THR A 150 17.38 -3.50 -1.75
N VAL A 151 18.63 -3.11 -2.00
CA VAL A 151 19.79 -3.60 -1.23
C VAL A 151 19.68 -3.11 0.21
N ASP A 152 19.48 -1.81 0.41
CA ASP A 152 19.33 -1.24 1.75
C ASP A 152 18.08 -1.80 2.46
N LEU A 153 16.97 -1.94 1.74
CA LEU A 153 15.74 -2.54 2.28
C LEU A 153 16.00 -3.96 2.82
N LEU A 154 16.60 -4.85 2.03
CA LEU A 154 16.85 -6.24 2.43
C LEU A 154 17.86 -6.33 3.57
N ASP A 155 18.87 -5.46 3.57
CA ASP A 155 19.83 -5.34 4.66
C ASP A 155 19.16 -4.91 5.97
N GLN A 156 18.29 -3.92 5.93
CA GLN A 156 17.53 -3.46 7.11
C GLN A 156 16.59 -4.56 7.62
N LEU A 157 15.84 -5.23 6.73
CA LEU A 157 14.95 -6.33 7.09
C LEU A 157 15.69 -7.48 7.80
N THR A 158 16.92 -7.75 7.38
CA THR A 158 17.76 -8.82 7.94
C THR A 158 18.40 -8.38 9.25
N ARG A 159 19.00 -7.18 9.30
CA ARG A 159 19.74 -6.66 10.45
C ARG A 159 18.87 -6.51 11.70
N ASP A 160 17.67 -5.98 11.52
CA ASP A 160 16.74 -5.74 12.61
C ASP A 160 15.93 -6.99 13.00
N ALA A 161 16.22 -8.14 12.39
CA ALA A 161 15.43 -9.36 12.50
C ALA A 161 13.91 -9.08 12.31
N ALA A 162 13.62 -8.10 11.43
CA ALA A 162 12.27 -7.69 11.11
C ALA A 162 11.52 -8.81 10.40
N VAL A 163 12.26 -9.55 9.58
CA VAL A 163 11.80 -10.75 8.86
C VAL A 163 12.85 -11.83 9.03
N THR A 164 12.41 -13.05 9.36
CA THR A 164 13.28 -14.22 9.41
C THR A 164 13.04 -15.07 8.16
N ARG A 165 14.10 -15.70 7.63
CA ARG A 165 14.03 -16.50 6.39
C ARG A 165 13.87 -18.00 6.64
N ASP A 166 13.63 -18.38 7.87
CA ASP A 166 13.38 -19.76 8.31
C ASP A 166 11.93 -20.22 8.07
N ARG A 167 11.06 -19.31 7.73
CA ARG A 167 9.63 -19.55 7.49
C ARG A 167 9.05 -18.57 6.47
N PRO A 168 7.91 -18.92 5.81
CA PRO A 168 7.29 -18.10 4.78
C PRO A 168 6.95 -16.67 5.25
N VAL A 169 7.03 -15.75 4.32
CA VAL A 169 6.69 -14.32 4.46
C VAL A 169 5.65 -13.96 3.40
N ALA A 170 4.62 -13.22 3.78
CA ALA A 170 3.71 -12.62 2.81
C ALA A 170 4.10 -11.15 2.60
N VAL A 171 4.36 -10.79 1.35
CA VAL A 171 4.61 -9.41 0.91
C VAL A 171 3.33 -8.83 0.35
N LEU A 172 2.94 -7.67 0.85
CA LEU A 172 1.85 -6.85 0.36
C LEU A 172 2.44 -5.62 -0.32
N ALA A 173 2.21 -5.45 -1.62
CA ALA A 173 2.61 -4.28 -2.40
C ALA A 173 1.36 -3.72 -3.10
N HIS A 174 0.54 -3.01 -2.33
CA HIS A 174 -0.77 -2.58 -2.77
C HIS A 174 -0.78 -1.09 -3.11
N ASP A 175 -0.95 -0.79 -4.42
CA ASP A 175 -1.01 0.56 -4.99
C ASP A 175 0.22 1.43 -4.66
N VAL A 176 1.38 0.79 -4.42
CA VAL A 176 2.66 1.48 -4.17
C VAL A 176 3.44 1.71 -5.47
N PHE A 177 3.51 0.73 -6.34
CA PHE A 177 4.29 0.79 -7.58
C PHE A 177 3.82 1.85 -8.59
N PRO A 178 2.55 2.25 -8.67
CA PRO A 178 2.15 3.35 -9.54
C PRO A 178 2.82 4.69 -9.23
N TRP A 179 3.35 4.88 -8.02
CA TRP A 179 4.05 6.09 -7.59
C TRP A 179 5.54 6.10 -7.91
N ILE A 180 6.05 5.02 -8.52
CA ILE A 180 7.43 4.87 -8.97
C ILE A 180 7.48 4.96 -10.49
N SER A 181 8.21 5.94 -11.04
CA SER A 181 8.27 6.18 -12.49
C SER A 181 9.15 5.18 -13.23
N ASP A 182 10.20 4.66 -12.58
CA ASP A 182 11.17 3.74 -13.17
C ASP A 182 10.63 2.31 -13.16
N ASP A 183 10.28 1.79 -14.34
CA ASP A 183 9.80 0.41 -14.52
C ASP A 183 10.84 -0.63 -14.10
N ASP A 184 12.12 -0.36 -14.36
CA ASP A 184 13.19 -1.27 -14.03
C ASP A 184 13.45 -1.28 -12.51
N ALA A 185 13.27 -0.15 -11.82
CA ALA A 185 13.34 -0.12 -10.36
C ALA A 185 12.24 -0.96 -9.73
N VAL A 186 11.00 -0.90 -10.25
CA VAL A 186 9.90 -1.75 -9.79
C VAL A 186 10.21 -3.24 -10.02
N ARG A 187 10.70 -3.60 -11.23
CA ARG A 187 11.08 -4.99 -11.53
C ARG A 187 12.21 -5.47 -10.62
N ARG A 188 13.28 -4.70 -10.50
CA ARG A 188 14.42 -5.05 -9.60
C ARG A 188 13.96 -5.26 -8.16
N CYS A 189 13.09 -4.40 -7.65
CA CYS A 189 12.54 -4.55 -6.31
C CYS A 189 11.83 -5.89 -6.13
N VAL A 190 10.92 -6.21 -7.04
CA VAL A 190 10.11 -7.44 -6.93
C VAL A 190 10.96 -8.69 -7.17
N ASP A 191 11.86 -8.67 -8.16
CA ASP A 191 12.75 -9.80 -8.47
C ASP A 191 13.68 -10.10 -7.28
N SER A 192 14.30 -9.08 -6.69
CA SER A 192 15.15 -9.23 -5.50
C SER A 192 14.37 -9.80 -4.31
N LEU A 193 13.13 -9.34 -4.09
CA LEU A 193 12.27 -9.90 -3.05
C LEU A 193 11.91 -11.36 -3.34
N ARG A 194 11.57 -11.70 -4.58
CA ARG A 194 11.25 -13.08 -4.96
C ARG A 194 12.43 -14.03 -4.78
N GLU A 195 13.65 -13.58 -5.09
CA GLU A 195 14.87 -14.34 -4.86
C GLU A 195 15.16 -14.51 -3.37
N TRP A 196 15.05 -13.41 -2.61
CA TRP A 196 15.39 -13.38 -1.19
C TRP A 196 14.44 -14.18 -0.29
N LEU A 197 13.16 -14.22 -0.63
CA LEU A 197 12.13 -14.88 0.18
C LEU A 197 12.26 -16.42 0.15
N PRO A 198 11.99 -17.11 1.27
CA PRO A 198 12.00 -18.57 1.32
C PRO A 198 10.81 -19.19 0.55
N PRO A 199 10.89 -20.47 0.16
CA PRO A 199 9.78 -21.22 -0.41
C PRO A 199 8.51 -21.15 0.47
N GLY A 200 7.34 -21.15 -0.17
CA GLY A 200 6.06 -21.00 0.49
C GLY A 200 5.69 -19.55 0.85
N SER A 201 6.60 -18.59 0.61
CA SER A 201 6.28 -17.16 0.74
C SER A 201 5.25 -16.72 -0.28
N ALA A 202 4.54 -15.64 0.04
CA ALA A 202 3.49 -15.08 -0.80
C ALA A 202 3.82 -13.66 -1.25
N LEU A 203 3.34 -13.28 -2.44
CA LEU A 203 3.38 -11.93 -2.96
C LEU A 203 1.97 -11.54 -3.42
N SER A 204 1.46 -10.43 -2.91
CA SER A 204 0.23 -9.82 -3.40
C SER A 204 0.54 -8.42 -3.92
N VAL A 205 0.11 -8.15 -5.14
CA VAL A 205 0.28 -6.85 -5.80
C VAL A 205 -1.07 -6.32 -6.24
N THR A 206 -1.34 -5.05 -5.96
CA THR A 206 -2.34 -4.27 -6.68
C THR A 206 -1.67 -3.12 -7.41
N HIS A 207 -2.15 -2.82 -8.62
CA HIS A 207 -1.55 -1.82 -9.48
C HIS A 207 -2.62 -1.05 -10.26
N ALA A 208 -2.58 0.30 -10.20
CA ALA A 208 -3.44 1.14 -11.03
C ALA A 208 -3.16 0.90 -12.52
N THR A 209 -4.21 0.95 -13.35
CA THR A 209 -4.09 0.70 -14.79
C THR A 209 -4.88 1.68 -15.64
N ALA A 210 -4.36 1.96 -16.84
CA ALA A 210 -5.06 2.70 -17.89
C ALA A 210 -5.93 1.81 -18.79
N ASP A 211 -5.80 0.47 -18.70
CA ASP A 211 -6.45 -0.46 -19.63
C ASP A 211 -7.99 -0.38 -19.61
N MET A 212 -8.56 -0.05 -18.45
CA MET A 212 -10.01 -0.06 -18.26
C MET A 212 -10.67 1.30 -18.55
N THR A 213 -9.96 2.40 -18.31
CA THR A 213 -10.50 3.77 -18.40
C THR A 213 -9.42 4.76 -18.87
N PRO A 214 -8.85 4.57 -20.07
CA PRO A 214 -7.65 5.31 -20.51
C PRO A 214 -7.81 6.83 -20.47
N THR A 215 -8.96 7.36 -20.92
CA THR A 215 -9.20 8.81 -20.94
C THR A 215 -9.25 9.41 -19.53
N TRP A 216 -9.86 8.73 -18.56
CA TRP A 216 -9.93 9.22 -17.20
C TRP A 216 -8.57 9.12 -16.51
N ILE A 217 -7.86 8.02 -16.71
CA ILE A 217 -6.52 7.82 -16.14
C ILE A 217 -5.53 8.85 -16.70
N GLN A 218 -5.59 9.18 -17.99
CA GLN A 218 -4.76 10.25 -18.56
C GLN A 218 -5.01 11.60 -17.87
N ARG A 219 -6.27 11.97 -17.64
CA ARG A 219 -6.61 13.20 -16.91
C ARG A 219 -6.14 13.15 -15.47
N LEU A 220 -6.32 12.00 -14.81
CA LEU A 220 -5.88 11.78 -13.43
C LEU A 220 -4.36 11.94 -13.30
N THR A 221 -3.59 11.35 -14.21
CA THR A 221 -2.13 11.50 -14.27
C THR A 221 -1.72 12.97 -14.40
N GLY A 222 -2.44 13.76 -15.21
CA GLY A 222 -2.21 15.20 -15.35
C GLY A 222 -2.43 15.94 -14.02
N VAL A 223 -3.54 15.68 -13.31
CA VAL A 223 -3.82 16.30 -12.00
C VAL A 223 -2.74 15.96 -10.96
N TYR A 224 -2.28 14.72 -10.93
CA TYR A 224 -1.20 14.34 -10.01
C TYR A 224 0.12 15.00 -10.39
N ALA A 225 0.46 15.09 -11.67
CA ALA A 225 1.67 15.78 -12.14
C ALA A 225 1.67 17.27 -11.78
N GLU A 226 0.53 17.97 -11.92
CA GLU A 226 0.35 19.36 -11.49
C GLU A 226 0.55 19.53 -9.96
N ALA A 227 0.23 18.50 -9.18
CA ALA A 227 0.45 18.46 -7.74
C ALA A 227 1.88 18.02 -7.35
N GLY A 228 2.78 17.79 -8.32
CA GLY A 228 4.15 17.33 -8.08
C GLY A 228 4.25 15.84 -7.75
N LEU A 229 3.21 15.07 -8.01
CA LEU A 229 3.18 13.63 -7.78
C LEU A 229 3.44 12.86 -9.08
N SER A 230 4.33 11.88 -9.00
CA SER A 230 4.58 10.92 -10.08
C SER A 230 3.55 9.80 -10.00
N PHE A 231 2.78 9.55 -11.07
CA PHE A 231 1.77 8.50 -11.11
C PHE A 231 1.81 7.78 -12.46
N HIS A 232 2.18 6.50 -12.43
CA HIS A 232 2.47 5.68 -13.61
C HIS A 232 1.61 4.41 -13.60
N PRO A 233 0.35 4.50 -14.04
CA PRO A 233 -0.52 3.33 -14.17
C PRO A 233 -0.02 2.45 -15.32
N ARG A 234 0.17 1.16 -15.04
CA ARG A 234 0.73 0.20 -15.99
C ARG A 234 -0.31 -0.81 -16.46
N GLY A 235 -0.06 -1.43 -17.62
CA GLY A 235 -0.95 -2.43 -18.19
C GLY A 235 -0.88 -3.78 -17.47
N ARG A 236 -1.86 -4.64 -17.77
CA ARG A 236 -1.98 -5.98 -17.19
C ARG A 236 -0.72 -6.82 -17.37
N GLY A 237 -0.07 -6.76 -18.55
CA GLY A 237 1.16 -7.50 -18.82
C GLY A 237 2.25 -7.18 -17.82
N PHE A 238 2.53 -5.88 -17.60
CA PHE A 238 3.52 -5.45 -16.61
C PHE A 238 3.24 -6.04 -15.22
N THR A 239 1.99 -5.95 -14.76
CA THR A 239 1.60 -6.48 -13.44
C THR A 239 1.75 -8.00 -13.38
N THR A 240 1.48 -8.71 -14.49
CA THR A 240 1.65 -10.16 -14.57
C THR A 240 3.13 -10.56 -14.50
N ASP A 241 4.00 -9.83 -15.19
CA ASP A 241 5.44 -10.09 -15.24
C ASP A 241 6.11 -10.00 -13.85
N LEU A 242 5.56 -9.19 -12.94
CA LEU A 242 6.08 -9.07 -11.58
C LEU A 242 6.06 -10.39 -10.80
N PHE A 243 5.18 -11.32 -11.15
CA PHE A 243 5.10 -12.60 -10.44
C PHE A 243 6.09 -13.66 -10.94
N GLY A 244 6.66 -13.47 -12.14
CA GLY A 244 7.65 -14.36 -12.74
C GLY A 244 7.16 -15.81 -12.80
N ASP A 245 7.91 -16.71 -12.18
CA ASP A 245 7.66 -18.15 -12.12
C ASP A 245 6.86 -18.62 -10.88
N TRP A 246 6.40 -17.68 -10.04
CA TRP A 246 5.58 -18.04 -8.90
C TRP A 246 4.18 -18.46 -9.36
N GLU A 247 3.51 -19.26 -8.55
CA GLU A 247 2.21 -19.85 -8.88
C GLU A 247 1.07 -19.08 -8.25
N ASP A 248 -0.11 -19.09 -8.89
CA ASP A 248 -1.34 -18.57 -8.30
C ASP A 248 -1.61 -19.20 -6.92
N LEU A 249 -2.27 -18.47 -6.05
CA LEU A 249 -2.64 -18.91 -4.70
C LEU A 249 -3.31 -20.30 -4.67
N TYR A 250 -3.97 -20.69 -5.75
CA TYR A 250 -4.68 -21.96 -5.92
C TYR A 250 -4.00 -22.91 -6.92
N GLY A 251 -2.77 -22.60 -7.30
CA GLY A 251 -1.96 -23.36 -8.26
C GLY A 251 -2.14 -22.90 -9.71
N GLY A 252 -1.12 -23.19 -10.53
CA GLY A 252 -1.06 -22.78 -11.92
C GLY A 252 -0.61 -21.32 -12.12
N PRO A 253 -0.75 -20.79 -13.35
CA PRO A 253 -0.31 -19.45 -13.68
C PRO A 253 -1.06 -18.37 -12.87
N VAL A 254 -0.33 -17.34 -12.43
CA VAL A 254 -0.94 -16.24 -11.66
C VAL A 254 -1.99 -15.51 -12.49
N ARG A 255 -3.17 -15.38 -11.90
CA ARG A 255 -4.28 -14.66 -12.50
C ARG A 255 -4.23 -13.20 -12.06
N VAL A 256 -3.91 -12.31 -13.00
CA VAL A 256 -3.99 -10.86 -12.79
C VAL A 256 -5.33 -10.37 -13.37
N ILE A 257 -6.23 -9.99 -12.49
CA ILE A 257 -7.61 -9.59 -12.82
C ILE A 257 -7.96 -8.25 -12.17
N PRO A 258 -9.04 -7.57 -12.60
CA PRO A 258 -9.48 -6.34 -11.95
C PRO A 258 -9.61 -6.49 -10.44
N THR A 259 -9.04 -5.57 -9.68
CA THR A 259 -9.04 -5.61 -8.20
C THR A 259 -10.46 -5.74 -7.65
N ALA A 260 -11.44 -5.08 -8.30
CA ALA A 260 -12.84 -5.16 -7.92
C ALA A 260 -13.42 -6.59 -7.98
N ARG A 261 -12.81 -7.49 -8.75
CA ARG A 261 -13.22 -8.90 -8.88
C ARG A 261 -12.32 -9.85 -8.11
N HIS A 262 -11.12 -9.43 -7.75
CA HIS A 262 -10.14 -10.27 -7.10
C HIS A 262 -10.48 -10.43 -5.61
N GLN A 263 -11.28 -11.44 -5.30
CA GLN A 263 -11.68 -11.79 -3.92
C GLN A 263 -11.24 -13.23 -3.62
N PRO A 264 -9.97 -13.45 -3.21
CA PRO A 264 -9.46 -14.77 -2.88
C PRO A 264 -10.29 -15.44 -1.79
N GLY A 265 -10.72 -16.68 -2.03
CA GLY A 265 -11.54 -17.44 -1.07
C GLY A 265 -13.04 -17.12 -1.10
N HIS A 266 -13.48 -16.19 -1.95
CA HIS A 266 -14.87 -15.86 -2.20
C HIS A 266 -15.19 -15.97 -3.69
N HIS A 267 -16.49 -16.07 -4.03
CA HIS A 267 -16.91 -15.99 -5.42
C HIS A 267 -16.52 -14.63 -6.00
N GLU A 268 -16.05 -14.61 -7.25
CA GLU A 268 -15.69 -13.37 -7.94
C GLU A 268 -16.82 -12.33 -7.80
N SER A 269 -16.46 -11.14 -7.33
CA SER A 269 -17.42 -10.04 -7.28
C SER A 269 -17.91 -9.70 -8.68
N LYS A 270 -19.20 -9.41 -8.82
CA LYS A 270 -19.80 -8.91 -10.06
C LYS A 270 -19.60 -7.40 -10.26
N ALA A 271 -18.75 -6.77 -9.43
CA ALA A 271 -18.47 -5.35 -9.58
C ALA A 271 -17.86 -5.07 -10.97
N PRO A 272 -18.27 -4.00 -11.65
CA PRO A 272 -17.68 -3.60 -12.92
C PRO A 272 -16.18 -3.32 -12.78
N ASP A 273 -15.36 -3.73 -13.74
CA ASP A 273 -13.91 -3.64 -13.74
C ASP A 273 -13.39 -2.23 -13.50
N PHE A 274 -14.04 -1.24 -14.13
CA PHE A 274 -13.68 0.16 -14.04
C PHE A 274 -13.88 0.76 -12.62
N HIS A 275 -14.50 0.05 -11.70
CA HIS A 275 -14.68 0.55 -10.32
C HIS A 275 -13.37 0.65 -9.56
N SER A 276 -12.42 -0.25 -9.83
CA SER A 276 -11.10 -0.21 -9.19
C SER A 276 -10.05 0.55 -9.98
N ALA A 277 -10.20 0.64 -11.32
CA ALA A 277 -9.16 1.12 -12.24
C ALA A 277 -7.78 0.52 -11.94
N GLY A 278 -7.75 -0.72 -11.49
CA GLY A 278 -6.55 -1.42 -11.06
C GLY A 278 -6.68 -2.93 -11.19
N TYR A 279 -5.54 -3.57 -11.32
CA TYR A 279 -5.37 -5.02 -11.31
C TYR A 279 -4.89 -5.51 -9.95
N ALA A 280 -5.22 -6.74 -9.63
CA ALA A 280 -4.67 -7.49 -8.50
C ALA A 280 -4.19 -8.86 -8.95
N GLY A 281 -3.14 -9.34 -8.34
CA GLY A 281 -2.63 -10.70 -8.45
C GLY A 281 -2.03 -11.16 -7.14
N VAL A 282 -2.05 -12.48 -6.94
CA VAL A 282 -1.49 -13.12 -5.75
C VAL A 282 -0.76 -14.38 -6.16
N ALA A 283 0.47 -14.52 -5.67
CA ALA A 283 1.32 -15.66 -5.97
C ALA A 283 1.93 -16.27 -4.71
N ILE A 284 2.26 -17.55 -4.81
CA ILE A 284 3.02 -18.31 -3.81
C ILE A 284 4.33 -18.78 -4.46
N LYS A 285 5.42 -18.61 -3.72
CA LYS A 285 6.72 -19.16 -4.13
C LYS A 285 6.66 -20.69 -4.09
N PRO A 286 6.91 -21.40 -5.21
CA PRO A 286 6.91 -22.86 -5.22
C PRO A 286 7.89 -23.43 -4.20
N SER A 287 7.59 -24.62 -3.68
CA SER A 287 8.58 -25.45 -2.99
C SER A 287 9.54 -25.98 -4.05
N ALA A 288 10.84 -25.89 -3.79
CA ALA A 288 11.86 -26.41 -4.67
C ALA A 288 11.76 -27.94 -4.78
#